data_0b7d383676d6595f2fb85bd5713040c9
#
_entry.id   0b7d383676d6595f2fb85bd5713040c9
#
_cell.length_a   1.000
_cell.length_b   1.000
_cell.length_c   1.000
_cell.angle_alpha   90.00
_cell.angle_beta   90.00
_cell.angle_gamma   90.00
#
_symmetry.space_group_name_H-M   'P 1'
#
loop_
_entity.id
_entity.type
_entity.pdbx_description
1 polymer ?
#
loop_
_entity_poly.entity_id
_entity_poly.type
_entity_poly.pdbx_seq_one_letter_code
_entity_poly.pdbx_strand_id
1 'polypeptide(L)'
;MELAEVLNWCKGENMYYIGNHLPVAKGYAVMGEMALKLGGNTFAFFTRNPRGGKAKEIDEEDVKELLKITEENGFGKLVAHAPYTMNLCAVKEDIRKFSKDVISEDLKRMEYTPGNYYNFHPGSHVGQGAERGIAIIADVLNEVLSPEQSTIVLLETMAGKGTEVGRTFEEIREIIDRTELKDKLGVCFDTCHVWDGGYDIVNNLDGVINGFDQVIGLDKLYAVHFNDSKNECGSHKDRHERVGYGQIGLEAMKRVALHPELAGKPFILETPNDDEGYIREIAMFKEWMGE
;
A
#
# COMPACT_ATOMS: atom_id res chain seq x y z
N MET A 1 -13.00 -23.47 -7.36
CA MET A 1 -11.91 -23.65 -8.37
C MET A 1 -10.89 -24.61 -7.76
N GLU A 2 -10.53 -25.68 -8.45
CA GLU A 2 -9.53 -26.63 -7.93
C GLU A 2 -8.14 -26.00 -7.93
N LEU A 3 -7.29 -26.38 -6.97
CA LEU A 3 -5.90 -25.88 -6.85
C LEU A 3 -5.12 -25.97 -8.17
N ALA A 4 -5.43 -26.99 -8.99
CA ALA A 4 -4.84 -27.21 -10.30
C ALA A 4 -5.27 -26.18 -11.36
N GLU A 5 -6.46 -25.59 -11.25
CA GLU A 5 -6.93 -24.51 -12.13
C GLU A 5 -6.25 -23.19 -11.77
N VAL A 6 -6.06 -22.92 -10.47
CA VAL A 6 -5.30 -21.75 -9.98
C VAL A 6 -3.85 -21.82 -10.43
N LEU A 7 -3.21 -23.01 -10.33
CA LEU A 7 -1.83 -23.21 -10.77
C LEU A 7 -1.66 -23.16 -12.30
N ASN A 8 -2.67 -23.56 -13.08
CA ASN A 8 -2.67 -23.38 -14.53
C ASN A 8 -2.95 -21.93 -14.96
N TRP A 9 -3.72 -21.19 -14.16
CA TRP A 9 -3.97 -19.77 -14.34
C TRP A 9 -2.71 -18.93 -14.09
N CYS A 10 -1.87 -19.33 -13.10
CA CYS A 10 -0.57 -18.71 -12.82
C CYS A 10 0.52 -19.02 -13.88
N LYS A 11 0.35 -20.06 -14.71
CA LYS A 11 1.34 -20.43 -15.75
C LYS A 11 1.15 -19.73 -17.10
N GLY A 12 0.08 -18.95 -17.26
CA GLY A 12 -0.21 -18.20 -18.48
C GLY A 12 -0.49 -16.74 -18.17
N GLU A 13 0.51 -15.86 -18.33
CA GLU A 13 0.42 -14.39 -18.38
C GLU A 13 0.15 -13.60 -17.07
N ASN A 14 -0.05 -14.22 -15.92
CA ASN A 14 -0.23 -13.45 -14.69
C ASN A 14 1.08 -13.36 -13.90
N MET A 15 1.85 -12.30 -14.19
CA MET A 15 3.00 -11.92 -13.36
C MET A 15 2.50 -11.57 -11.96
N TYR A 16 3.14 -12.12 -10.93
CA TYR A 16 2.98 -11.66 -9.56
C TYR A 16 4.13 -10.70 -9.22
N TYR A 17 3.86 -9.80 -8.31
CA TYR A 17 4.83 -8.82 -7.86
C TYR A 17 4.91 -8.84 -6.34
N ILE A 18 6.11 -9.08 -5.82
CA ILE A 18 6.38 -9.12 -4.37
C ILE A 18 7.66 -8.35 -4.07
N GLY A 19 7.63 -7.60 -3.00
CA GLY A 19 8.79 -6.89 -2.48
C GLY A 19 8.54 -6.38 -1.08
N ASN A 20 9.46 -5.58 -0.59
CA ASN A 20 9.38 -5.02 0.76
C ASN A 20 9.66 -3.52 0.76
N HIS A 21 9.57 -2.89 1.92
CA HIS A 21 9.87 -1.48 2.08
C HIS A 21 11.39 -1.25 2.08
N LEU A 22 11.89 -0.39 1.19
CA LEU A 22 13.31 -0.11 1.00
C LEU A 22 13.70 1.33 1.37
N PRO A 23 14.91 1.54 1.89
CA PRO A 23 15.37 2.87 2.27
C PRO A 23 15.91 3.66 1.06
N VAL A 24 15.31 4.83 0.76
CA VAL A 24 15.76 5.74 -0.31
C VAL A 24 17.07 6.46 0.01
N ALA A 25 17.59 6.32 1.22
CA ALA A 25 18.75 7.11 1.69
C ALA A 25 20.02 6.93 0.85
N LYS A 26 20.18 5.77 0.20
CA LYS A 26 21.34 5.45 -0.65
C LYS A 26 21.12 5.76 -2.13
N GLY A 27 19.93 6.19 -2.53
CA GLY A 27 19.57 6.51 -3.91
C GLY A 27 18.52 5.57 -4.49
N TYR A 28 18.02 5.97 -5.66
CA TYR A 28 16.95 5.26 -6.36
C TYR A 28 17.45 3.97 -7.01
N ALA A 29 18.56 4.01 -7.74
CA ALA A 29 19.14 2.82 -8.38
C ALA A 29 19.47 1.74 -7.34
N VAL A 30 20.01 2.13 -6.19
CA VAL A 30 20.34 1.19 -5.10
C VAL A 30 19.09 0.48 -4.57
N MET A 31 17.90 1.12 -4.56
CA MET A 31 16.66 0.43 -4.19
C MET A 31 16.31 -0.67 -5.19
N GLY A 32 16.44 -0.41 -6.50
CA GLY A 32 16.24 -1.42 -7.53
C GLY A 32 17.17 -2.62 -7.38
N GLU A 33 18.47 -2.36 -7.17
CA GLU A 33 19.49 -3.39 -6.90
C GLU A 33 19.18 -4.18 -5.62
N MET A 34 18.76 -3.49 -4.55
CA MET A 34 18.38 -4.15 -3.29
C MET A 34 17.15 -5.03 -3.47
N ALA A 35 16.12 -4.58 -4.18
CA ALA A 35 14.94 -5.39 -4.46
C ALA A 35 15.34 -6.70 -5.17
N LEU A 36 16.16 -6.62 -6.22
CA LEU A 36 16.66 -7.79 -6.94
C LEU A 36 17.47 -8.72 -6.03
N LYS A 37 18.36 -8.16 -5.21
CA LYS A 37 19.17 -8.93 -4.25
C LYS A 37 18.31 -9.69 -3.24
N LEU A 38 17.19 -9.10 -2.80
CA LEU A 38 16.24 -9.74 -1.89
C LEU A 38 15.31 -10.73 -2.61
N GLY A 39 15.35 -10.77 -3.94
CA GLY A 39 14.51 -11.64 -4.76
C GLY A 39 13.17 -11.01 -5.15
N GLY A 40 12.95 -9.73 -4.83
CA GLY A 40 11.73 -9.01 -5.19
C GLY A 40 11.73 -8.48 -6.63
N ASN A 41 10.53 -8.16 -7.12
CA ASN A 41 10.28 -7.53 -8.42
C ASN A 41 9.30 -6.35 -8.32
N THR A 42 9.13 -5.82 -7.16
CA THR A 42 8.52 -4.54 -6.77
C THR A 42 9.09 -4.11 -5.42
N PHE A 43 8.77 -2.90 -4.97
CA PHE A 43 9.10 -2.45 -3.61
C PHE A 43 8.29 -1.21 -3.24
N ALA A 44 8.21 -0.94 -1.93
CA ALA A 44 7.78 0.35 -1.42
C ALA A 44 8.96 1.17 -0.90
N PHE A 45 8.80 2.49 -0.84
CA PHE A 45 9.81 3.39 -0.30
C PHE A 45 9.18 4.69 0.22
N PHE A 46 9.82 5.34 1.19
CA PHE A 46 9.42 6.69 1.59
C PHE A 46 10.04 7.73 0.65
N THR A 47 9.24 8.66 0.15
CA THR A 47 9.73 9.79 -0.69
C THR A 47 10.67 10.71 0.07
N ARG A 48 10.61 10.66 1.42
CA ARG A 48 11.39 11.47 2.38
C ARG A 48 11.62 10.70 3.68
N ASN A 49 12.26 11.31 4.67
CA ASN A 49 12.37 10.70 5.98
C ASN A 49 10.95 10.40 6.54
N PRO A 50 10.64 9.13 6.92
CA PRO A 50 9.30 8.74 7.41
C PRO A 50 8.86 9.46 8.70
N ARG A 51 9.79 10.06 9.44
CA ARG A 51 9.50 10.87 10.64
C ARG A 51 9.28 12.35 10.32
N GLY A 52 9.11 12.71 9.06
CA GLY A 52 9.03 14.07 8.56
C GLY A 52 10.39 14.69 8.28
N GLY A 53 10.39 15.79 7.57
CA GLY A 53 11.61 16.51 7.21
C GLY A 53 11.66 16.83 5.73
N LYS A 54 12.68 17.59 5.32
CA LYS A 54 12.90 17.90 3.91
C LYS A 54 13.26 16.63 3.15
N ALA A 55 12.70 16.45 1.98
CA ALA A 55 13.16 15.47 1.02
C ALA A 55 14.53 15.91 0.48
N LYS A 56 15.43 14.96 0.16
CA LYS A 56 16.64 15.26 -0.58
C LYS A 56 16.29 15.69 -2.01
N GLU A 57 17.14 16.47 -2.63
CA GLU A 57 17.05 16.71 -4.08
C GLU A 57 17.11 15.38 -4.81
N ILE A 58 16.36 15.28 -5.89
CA ILE A 58 16.34 14.08 -6.75
C ILE A 58 17.53 14.19 -7.70
N ASP A 59 18.32 13.14 -7.76
CA ASP A 59 19.33 12.94 -8.80
C ASP A 59 18.64 12.24 -9.98
N GLU A 60 18.46 12.97 -11.09
CA GLU A 60 17.76 12.45 -12.25
C GLU A 60 18.47 11.29 -12.93
N GLU A 61 19.80 11.23 -12.88
CA GLU A 61 20.58 10.11 -13.45
C GLU A 61 20.40 8.85 -12.60
N ASP A 62 20.38 8.98 -11.26
CA ASP A 62 20.09 7.89 -10.35
C ASP A 62 18.66 7.33 -10.55
N VAL A 63 17.67 8.20 -10.80
CA VAL A 63 16.31 7.77 -11.16
C VAL A 63 16.25 7.08 -12.52
N LYS A 64 16.95 7.60 -13.54
CA LYS A 64 17.03 6.93 -14.86
C LYS A 64 17.60 5.52 -14.75
N GLU A 65 18.62 5.33 -13.93
CA GLU A 65 19.19 4.00 -13.70
C GLU A 65 18.19 3.08 -12.99
N LEU A 66 17.42 3.57 -11.99
CA LEU A 66 16.31 2.80 -11.40
C LEU A 66 15.30 2.39 -12.48
N LEU A 67 14.84 3.31 -13.33
CA LEU A 67 13.83 3.02 -14.35
C LEU A 67 14.35 1.94 -15.33
N LYS A 68 15.62 2.01 -15.70
CA LYS A 68 16.26 0.99 -16.52
C LYS A 68 16.31 -0.36 -15.82
N ILE A 69 16.72 -0.42 -14.55
CA ILE A 69 16.74 -1.66 -13.74
C ILE A 69 15.32 -2.26 -13.68
N THR A 70 14.29 -1.45 -13.45
CA THR A 70 12.92 -1.94 -13.33
C THR A 70 12.37 -2.46 -14.66
N GLU A 71 12.67 -1.79 -15.79
CA GLU A 71 12.28 -2.22 -17.12
C GLU A 71 12.97 -3.53 -17.54
N GLU A 72 14.30 -3.60 -17.38
CA GLU A 72 15.10 -4.77 -17.77
C GLU A 72 14.75 -6.03 -16.96
N ASN A 73 14.24 -5.87 -15.73
CA ASN A 73 13.90 -6.99 -14.84
C ASN A 73 12.39 -7.22 -14.64
N GLY A 74 11.54 -6.59 -15.46
CA GLY A 74 10.10 -6.82 -15.45
C GLY A 74 9.42 -6.48 -14.10
N PHE A 75 9.84 -5.37 -13.47
CA PHE A 75 9.24 -4.95 -12.21
C PHE A 75 7.77 -4.57 -12.37
N GLY A 76 6.99 -4.85 -11.33
CA GLY A 76 5.66 -4.29 -11.15
C GLY A 76 5.71 -2.81 -10.76
N LYS A 77 4.53 -2.27 -10.49
CA LYS A 77 4.41 -0.88 -10.02
C LYS A 77 5.09 -0.73 -8.66
N LEU A 78 5.83 0.36 -8.51
CA LEU A 78 6.43 0.76 -7.24
C LEU A 78 5.41 1.50 -6.38
N VAL A 79 5.52 1.40 -5.07
CA VAL A 79 4.61 2.04 -4.13
C VAL A 79 5.40 3.01 -3.25
N ALA A 80 5.33 4.30 -3.54
CA ALA A 80 5.85 5.28 -2.61
C ALA A 80 4.91 5.42 -1.40
N HIS A 81 5.44 5.62 -0.21
CA HIS A 81 4.65 5.77 1.00
C HIS A 81 4.84 7.16 1.61
N ALA A 82 3.76 7.78 2.03
CA ALA A 82 3.76 9.03 2.77
C ALA A 82 4.44 8.87 4.14
N PRO A 83 5.08 9.92 4.68
CA PRO A 83 5.64 9.85 6.03
C PRO A 83 4.56 9.68 7.10
N TYR A 84 4.85 8.91 8.14
CA TYR A 84 3.92 8.64 9.26
C TYR A 84 3.45 9.90 10.02
N THR A 85 4.16 11.01 9.86
CA THR A 85 3.80 12.30 10.48
C THR A 85 2.70 13.04 9.74
N MET A 86 2.31 12.57 8.55
CA MET A 86 1.24 13.18 7.76
C MET A 86 -0.13 12.82 8.35
N ASN A 87 -0.98 13.84 8.54
CA ASN A 87 -2.38 13.66 8.93
C ASN A 87 -3.23 14.75 8.26
N LEU A 88 -3.85 14.42 7.14
CA LEU A 88 -4.63 15.36 6.34
C LEU A 88 -5.84 15.92 7.08
N CYS A 89 -6.43 15.17 8.03
CA CYS A 89 -7.61 15.60 8.80
C CYS A 89 -7.30 16.01 10.25
N ALA A 90 -6.05 16.35 10.55
CA ALA A 90 -5.69 16.81 11.90
C ALA A 90 -6.52 18.02 12.36
N VAL A 91 -6.82 18.11 13.66
CA VAL A 91 -7.53 19.26 14.27
C VAL A 91 -6.72 20.54 14.11
N LYS A 92 -5.40 20.44 14.31
CA LYS A 92 -4.48 21.58 14.24
C LYS A 92 -4.23 21.98 12.79
N GLU A 93 -4.45 23.23 12.47
CA GLU A 93 -4.29 23.77 11.11
C GLU A 93 -2.84 23.69 10.61
N ASP A 94 -1.86 23.92 11.48
CA ASP A 94 -0.45 23.81 11.15
C ASP A 94 -0.06 22.39 10.70
N ILE A 95 -0.63 21.36 11.34
CA ILE A 95 -0.42 19.96 10.94
C ILE A 95 -1.11 19.66 9.60
N ARG A 96 -2.33 20.14 9.37
CA ARG A 96 -3.01 19.96 8.09
C ARG A 96 -2.25 20.65 6.97
N LYS A 97 -1.81 21.90 7.19
CA LYS A 97 -1.00 22.62 6.21
C LYS A 97 0.30 21.88 5.90
N PHE A 98 1.03 21.43 6.92
CA PHE A 98 2.23 20.62 6.73
C PHE A 98 1.93 19.37 5.90
N SER A 99 0.85 18.65 6.23
CA SER A 99 0.47 17.42 5.53
C SER A 99 0.11 17.68 4.05
N LYS A 100 -0.59 18.77 3.77
CA LYS A 100 -0.90 19.21 2.42
C LYS A 100 0.36 19.61 1.64
N ASP A 101 1.28 20.34 2.25
CA ASP A 101 2.55 20.72 1.62
C ASP A 101 3.38 19.47 1.30
N VAL A 102 3.40 18.47 2.20
CA VAL A 102 4.10 17.19 2.00
C VAL A 102 3.52 16.42 0.83
N ILE A 103 2.22 16.16 0.79
CA ILE A 103 1.61 15.39 -0.31
C ILE A 103 1.77 16.11 -1.65
N SER A 104 1.62 17.45 -1.67
CA SER A 104 1.81 18.24 -2.89
C SER A 104 3.25 18.14 -3.43
N GLU A 105 4.24 18.14 -2.56
CA GLU A 105 5.64 17.97 -2.96
C GLU A 105 5.93 16.54 -3.38
N ASP A 106 5.41 15.56 -2.64
CA ASP A 106 5.62 14.14 -2.94
C ASP A 106 5.01 13.74 -4.30
N LEU A 107 3.81 14.22 -4.64
CA LEU A 107 3.22 13.96 -5.95
C LEU A 107 4.06 14.51 -7.10
N LYS A 108 4.67 15.70 -6.94
CA LYS A 108 5.62 16.23 -7.93
C LYS A 108 6.87 15.34 -8.04
N ARG A 109 7.35 14.81 -6.92
CA ARG A 109 8.51 13.89 -6.88
C ARG A 109 8.20 12.56 -7.55
N MET A 110 6.96 12.08 -7.43
CA MET A 110 6.52 10.83 -8.09
C MET A 110 6.55 10.91 -9.62
N GLU A 111 6.46 12.10 -10.21
CA GLU A 111 6.55 12.26 -11.66
C GLU A 111 7.98 12.02 -12.21
N TYR A 112 8.99 11.87 -11.35
CA TYR A 112 10.30 11.34 -11.74
C TYR A 112 10.27 9.81 -11.95
N THR A 113 9.34 9.11 -11.29
CA THR A 113 9.06 7.68 -11.49
C THR A 113 7.61 7.51 -11.98
N PRO A 114 7.30 7.89 -13.24
CA PRO A 114 5.93 8.07 -13.69
C PRO A 114 5.13 6.75 -13.72
N GLY A 115 3.81 6.87 -13.50
CA GLY A 115 2.89 5.74 -13.57
C GLY A 115 2.97 4.76 -12.40
N ASN A 116 3.66 5.12 -11.33
CA ASN A 116 3.71 4.38 -10.08
C ASN A 116 2.68 4.90 -9.06
N TYR A 117 2.64 4.32 -7.86
CA TYR A 117 1.62 4.58 -6.85
C TYR A 117 2.19 5.38 -5.68
N TYR A 118 1.36 6.24 -5.10
CA TYR A 118 1.66 6.95 -3.86
C TYR A 118 0.62 6.59 -2.80
N ASN A 119 1.03 5.81 -1.81
CA ASN A 119 0.18 5.34 -0.72
C ASN A 119 0.26 6.25 0.49
N PHE A 120 -0.87 6.46 1.18
CA PHE A 120 -0.89 7.19 2.44
C PHE A 120 -2.00 6.71 3.37
N HIS A 121 -1.77 6.82 4.68
CA HIS A 121 -2.80 6.67 5.69
C HIS A 121 -3.74 7.88 5.62
N PRO A 122 -5.06 7.72 5.47
CA PRO A 122 -6.00 8.84 5.38
C PRO A 122 -5.87 9.84 6.54
N GLY A 123 -5.53 9.35 7.74
CA GLY A 123 -5.25 10.16 8.90
C GLY A 123 -6.16 9.86 10.09
N SER A 124 -6.12 10.73 11.09
CA SER A 124 -6.89 10.58 12.33
C SER A 124 -7.65 11.85 12.62
N HIS A 125 -8.97 11.74 12.84
CA HIS A 125 -9.85 12.87 13.04
C HIS A 125 -9.78 13.50 14.45
N VAL A 126 -9.08 12.86 15.38
CA VAL A 126 -8.78 13.39 16.75
C VAL A 126 -10.00 14.02 17.42
N GLY A 127 -11.13 13.31 17.46
CA GLY A 127 -12.37 13.74 18.13
C GLY A 127 -13.31 14.64 17.31
N GLN A 128 -12.96 15.02 16.07
CA GLN A 128 -13.87 15.81 15.20
C GLN A 128 -15.01 14.98 14.58
N GLY A 129 -14.91 13.64 14.65
CA GLY A 129 -15.79 12.70 13.98
C GLY A 129 -15.29 12.30 12.58
N ALA A 130 -15.58 11.05 12.19
CA ALA A 130 -15.12 10.48 10.92
C ALA A 130 -15.64 11.27 9.71
N GLU A 131 -16.93 11.66 9.70
CA GLU A 131 -17.53 12.45 8.62
C GLU A 131 -16.77 13.77 8.36
N ARG A 132 -16.40 14.48 9.44
CA ARG A 132 -15.61 15.71 9.32
C ARG A 132 -14.19 15.41 8.82
N GLY A 133 -13.59 14.31 9.31
CA GLY A 133 -12.27 13.85 8.84
C GLY A 133 -12.28 13.55 7.35
N ILE A 134 -13.25 12.79 6.88
CA ILE A 134 -13.46 12.44 5.47
C ILE A 134 -13.60 13.70 4.60
N ALA A 135 -14.44 14.64 5.01
CA ALA A 135 -14.62 15.90 4.28
C ALA A 135 -13.30 16.67 4.11
N ILE A 136 -12.52 16.81 5.20
CA ILE A 136 -11.22 17.51 5.17
C ILE A 136 -10.22 16.78 4.26
N ILE A 137 -10.16 15.44 4.32
CA ILE A 137 -9.27 14.66 3.45
C ILE A 137 -9.62 14.89 1.99
N ALA A 138 -10.91 14.79 1.63
CA ALA A 138 -11.39 15.02 0.27
C ALA A 138 -11.11 16.45 -0.22
N ASP A 139 -11.32 17.46 0.62
CA ASP A 139 -11.00 18.86 0.32
C ASP A 139 -9.51 19.01 -0.03
N VAL A 140 -8.61 18.40 0.78
CA VAL A 140 -7.16 18.46 0.50
C VAL A 140 -6.83 17.73 -0.81
N LEU A 141 -7.42 16.56 -1.05
CA LEU A 141 -7.20 15.81 -2.30
C LEU A 141 -7.65 16.62 -3.52
N ASN A 142 -8.78 17.32 -3.45
CA ASN A 142 -9.27 18.20 -4.52
C ASN A 142 -8.33 19.40 -4.79
N GLU A 143 -7.54 19.81 -3.79
CA GLU A 143 -6.58 20.89 -3.97
C GLU A 143 -5.22 20.42 -4.51
N VAL A 144 -4.82 19.16 -4.26
CA VAL A 144 -3.45 18.68 -4.57
C VAL A 144 -3.38 17.77 -5.78
N LEU A 145 -4.48 17.09 -6.14
CA LEU A 145 -4.51 16.22 -7.32
C LEU A 145 -4.51 17.05 -8.61
N SER A 146 -3.86 16.53 -9.63
CA SER A 146 -3.82 17.12 -10.97
C SER A 146 -4.27 16.10 -12.02
N PRO A 147 -5.06 16.50 -13.04
CA PRO A 147 -5.41 15.60 -14.12
C PRO A 147 -4.19 15.16 -14.95
N GLU A 148 -3.12 15.96 -14.97
CA GLU A 148 -1.88 15.68 -15.69
C GLU A 148 -0.96 14.69 -14.98
N GLN A 149 -1.13 14.46 -13.66
CA GLN A 149 -0.27 13.52 -12.93
C GLN A 149 -0.42 12.09 -13.46
N SER A 150 0.69 11.40 -13.58
CA SER A 150 0.71 9.97 -13.93
C SER A 150 0.51 9.05 -12.71
N THR A 151 0.77 9.57 -11.54
CA THR A 151 0.72 8.87 -10.25
C THR A 151 -0.72 8.62 -9.80
N ILE A 152 -1.04 7.38 -9.42
CA ILE A 152 -2.29 7.06 -8.71
C ILE A 152 -2.03 7.15 -7.21
N VAL A 153 -2.90 7.88 -6.51
CA VAL A 153 -2.82 8.07 -5.05
C VAL A 153 -3.67 7.02 -4.37
N LEU A 154 -3.08 6.25 -3.47
CA LEU A 154 -3.74 5.14 -2.79
C LEU A 154 -4.13 5.53 -1.36
N LEU A 155 -5.41 5.36 -1.05
CA LEU A 155 -5.92 5.37 0.31
C LEU A 155 -5.66 3.98 0.92
N GLU A 156 -4.92 3.92 2.02
CA GLU A 156 -4.71 2.66 2.70
C GLU A 156 -5.92 2.29 3.57
N THR A 157 -6.28 1.00 3.58
CA THR A 157 -7.25 0.48 4.54
C THR A 157 -6.65 0.51 5.94
N MET A 158 -7.40 1.01 6.95
CA MET A 158 -6.87 1.26 8.27
C MET A 158 -7.45 0.33 9.33
N ALA A 159 -6.67 0.05 10.38
CA ALA A 159 -7.08 -0.79 11.50
C ALA A 159 -8.17 -0.16 12.40
N GLY A 160 -8.38 1.14 12.29
CA GLY A 160 -9.31 1.87 13.17
C GLY A 160 -8.75 2.14 14.55
N LYS A 161 -7.41 2.24 14.66
CA LYS A 161 -6.73 2.56 15.90
C LYS A 161 -7.06 3.98 16.35
N GLY A 162 -7.64 4.11 17.55
CA GLY A 162 -8.03 5.40 18.08
C GLY A 162 -9.11 6.08 17.24
N THR A 163 -8.74 7.09 16.47
CA THR A 163 -9.66 7.90 15.65
C THR A 163 -9.24 7.94 14.17
N GLU A 164 -8.61 6.87 13.69
CA GLU A 164 -8.24 6.72 12.28
C GLU A 164 -9.47 6.73 11.38
N VAL A 165 -9.32 7.38 10.22
CA VAL A 165 -10.28 7.39 9.10
C VAL A 165 -9.82 6.38 8.06
N GLY A 166 -10.78 5.72 7.38
CA GLY A 166 -10.48 4.66 6.42
C GLY A 166 -10.49 3.26 7.05
N ARG A 167 -11.06 3.12 8.24
CA ARG A 167 -11.22 1.85 8.94
C ARG A 167 -12.30 0.95 8.35
N THR A 168 -13.24 1.50 7.59
CA THR A 168 -14.26 0.75 6.86
C THR A 168 -14.18 1.08 5.37
N PHE A 169 -14.66 0.16 4.55
CA PHE A 169 -14.70 0.36 3.10
C PHE A 169 -15.60 1.54 2.73
N GLU A 170 -16.67 1.78 3.51
CA GLU A 170 -17.57 2.92 3.32
C GLU A 170 -16.87 4.26 3.58
N GLU A 171 -16.02 4.36 4.61
CA GLU A 171 -15.23 5.58 4.87
C GLU A 171 -14.27 5.89 3.70
N ILE A 172 -13.60 4.87 3.16
CA ILE A 172 -12.71 5.00 1.98
C ILE A 172 -13.53 5.39 0.75
N ARG A 173 -14.65 4.71 0.52
CA ARG A 173 -15.56 5.02 -0.58
C ARG A 173 -16.05 6.45 -0.53
N GLU A 174 -16.40 6.94 0.64
CA GLU A 174 -16.89 8.31 0.83
C GLU A 174 -15.80 9.35 0.53
N ILE A 175 -14.52 9.09 0.89
CA ILE A 175 -13.40 9.95 0.48
C ILE A 175 -13.30 9.99 -1.05
N ILE A 176 -13.35 8.83 -1.71
CA ILE A 176 -13.29 8.74 -3.18
C ILE A 176 -14.46 9.49 -3.81
N ASP A 177 -15.68 9.34 -3.28
CA ASP A 177 -16.87 9.97 -3.86
C ASP A 177 -16.90 11.47 -3.73
N ARG A 178 -16.29 12.04 -2.68
CA ARG A 178 -16.14 13.47 -2.46
C ARG A 178 -14.97 14.09 -3.23
N THR A 179 -14.10 13.26 -3.81
CA THR A 179 -12.95 13.74 -4.60
C THR A 179 -13.34 13.89 -6.07
N GLU A 180 -13.00 15.03 -6.70
CA GLU A 180 -13.35 15.32 -8.09
C GLU A 180 -12.61 14.42 -9.08
N LEU A 181 -11.29 14.24 -8.89
CA LEU A 181 -10.42 13.41 -9.72
C LEU A 181 -10.36 11.97 -9.22
N LYS A 182 -11.53 11.30 -9.18
CA LYS A 182 -11.68 9.90 -8.67
C LYS A 182 -10.82 8.88 -9.42
N ASP A 183 -10.51 9.12 -10.68
CA ASP A 183 -9.66 8.30 -11.53
C ASP A 183 -8.18 8.35 -11.10
N LYS A 184 -7.78 9.38 -10.36
CA LYS A 184 -6.46 9.49 -9.75
C LYS A 184 -6.35 8.84 -8.37
N LEU A 185 -7.45 8.27 -7.86
CA LEU A 185 -7.50 7.57 -6.58
C LEU A 185 -7.64 6.06 -6.75
N GLY A 186 -6.95 5.34 -5.88
CA GLY A 186 -7.08 3.91 -5.67
C GLY A 186 -7.00 3.55 -4.20
N VAL A 187 -6.89 2.26 -3.92
CA VAL A 187 -6.82 1.72 -2.55
C VAL A 187 -5.64 0.76 -2.44
N CYS A 188 -4.92 0.86 -1.34
CA CYS A 188 -3.98 -0.14 -0.86
C CYS A 188 -4.68 -0.98 0.22
N PHE A 189 -4.78 -2.28 0.00
CA PHE A 189 -5.39 -3.23 0.93
C PHE A 189 -4.30 -3.79 1.86
N ASP A 190 -4.25 -3.34 3.11
CA ASP A 190 -3.34 -3.91 4.11
C ASP A 190 -4.02 -5.07 4.85
N THR A 191 -3.43 -6.25 4.78
CA THR A 191 -3.98 -7.47 5.38
C THR A 191 -4.03 -7.43 6.92
N CYS A 192 -3.04 -6.81 7.56
CA CYS A 192 -3.04 -6.58 9.00
C CYS A 192 -4.13 -5.57 9.41
N HIS A 193 -4.24 -4.47 8.66
CA HIS A 193 -5.20 -3.41 8.98
C HIS A 193 -6.64 -3.87 8.83
N VAL A 194 -6.99 -4.56 7.75
CA VAL A 194 -8.37 -5.06 7.57
C VAL A 194 -8.70 -6.11 8.63
N TRP A 195 -7.76 -7.01 8.97
CA TRP A 195 -7.93 -7.97 10.05
C TRP A 195 -8.13 -7.29 11.41
N ASP A 196 -7.26 -6.37 11.76
CA ASP A 196 -7.37 -5.59 13.00
C ASP A 196 -8.62 -4.69 12.99
N GLY A 197 -9.08 -4.26 11.81
CA GLY A 197 -10.32 -3.52 11.58
C GLY A 197 -11.60 -4.34 11.73
N GLY A 198 -11.50 -5.67 11.79
CA GLY A 198 -12.62 -6.59 12.01
C GLY A 198 -13.11 -7.35 10.78
N TYR A 199 -12.40 -7.25 9.66
CA TYR A 199 -12.69 -8.04 8.47
C TYR A 199 -11.99 -9.42 8.57
N ASP A 200 -12.78 -10.48 8.71
CA ASP A 200 -12.28 -11.85 8.92
C ASP A 200 -11.75 -12.47 7.62
N ILE A 201 -10.52 -12.11 7.24
CA ILE A 201 -9.82 -12.69 6.09
C ILE A 201 -9.33 -14.12 6.33
N VAL A 202 -9.41 -14.63 7.56
CA VAL A 202 -9.04 -16.00 7.92
C VAL A 202 -10.15 -16.97 7.55
N ASN A 203 -11.38 -16.70 7.96
CA ASN A 203 -12.51 -17.62 7.76
C ASN A 203 -13.41 -17.22 6.59
N ASN A 204 -13.34 -15.97 6.11
CA ASN A 204 -14.27 -15.42 5.10
C ASN A 204 -13.58 -14.47 4.11
N LEU A 205 -12.42 -14.86 3.56
CA LEU A 205 -11.68 -14.02 2.61
C LEU A 205 -12.53 -13.59 1.42
N ASP A 206 -13.20 -14.54 0.74
CA ASP A 206 -14.06 -14.25 -0.41
C ASP A 206 -15.18 -13.24 -0.06
N GLY A 207 -15.76 -13.37 1.14
CA GLY A 207 -16.78 -12.43 1.62
C GLY A 207 -16.22 -11.03 1.87
N VAL A 208 -14.98 -10.92 2.36
CA VAL A 208 -14.30 -9.62 2.55
C VAL A 208 -13.97 -8.98 1.21
N ILE A 209 -13.43 -9.74 0.25
CA ILE A 209 -13.12 -9.23 -1.10
C ILE A 209 -14.40 -8.84 -1.84
N ASN A 210 -15.47 -9.65 -1.76
CA ASN A 210 -16.77 -9.29 -2.32
C ASN A 210 -17.37 -8.03 -1.67
N GLY A 211 -17.20 -7.87 -0.36
CA GLY A 211 -17.62 -6.65 0.35
C GLY A 211 -16.84 -5.41 -0.12
N PHE A 212 -15.53 -5.56 -0.34
CA PHE A 212 -14.71 -4.51 -0.95
C PHE A 212 -15.22 -4.14 -2.35
N ASP A 213 -15.50 -5.14 -3.19
CA ASP A 213 -16.02 -4.92 -4.55
C ASP A 213 -17.37 -4.19 -4.54
N GLN A 214 -18.29 -4.61 -3.69
CA GLN A 214 -19.64 -4.00 -3.60
C GLN A 214 -19.59 -2.54 -3.12
N VAL A 215 -18.66 -2.19 -2.23
CA VAL A 215 -18.60 -0.85 -1.64
C VAL A 215 -17.67 0.06 -2.44
N ILE A 216 -16.49 -0.39 -2.79
CA ILE A 216 -15.43 0.43 -3.42
C ILE A 216 -15.31 0.13 -4.91
N GLY A 217 -15.32 -1.16 -5.28
CA GLY A 217 -14.99 -1.67 -6.61
C GLY A 217 -13.56 -2.21 -6.69
N LEU A 218 -13.39 -3.41 -7.25
CA LEU A 218 -12.07 -4.04 -7.44
C LEU A 218 -11.18 -3.30 -8.44
N ASP A 219 -11.76 -2.49 -9.31
CA ASP A 219 -11.04 -1.58 -10.22
C ASP A 219 -10.26 -0.50 -9.47
N LYS A 220 -10.59 -0.24 -8.21
CA LYS A 220 -9.88 0.68 -7.31
C LYS A 220 -8.81 0.02 -6.46
N LEU A 221 -8.69 -1.30 -6.45
CA LEU A 221 -7.68 -2.01 -5.67
C LEU A 221 -6.37 -2.10 -6.50
N TYR A 222 -5.36 -1.34 -6.10
CA TYR A 222 -4.12 -1.18 -6.85
C TYR A 222 -2.91 -1.87 -6.21
N ALA A 223 -2.88 -2.00 -4.89
CA ALA A 223 -1.75 -2.60 -4.16
C ALA A 223 -2.23 -3.36 -2.93
N VAL A 224 -1.39 -4.26 -2.45
CA VAL A 224 -1.61 -5.02 -1.22
C VAL A 224 -0.39 -4.82 -0.31
N HIS A 225 -0.59 -4.31 0.91
CA HIS A 225 0.38 -4.46 1.98
C HIS A 225 0.15 -5.84 2.62
N PHE A 226 1.18 -6.68 2.58
CA PHE A 226 1.08 -8.10 2.87
C PHE A 226 1.73 -8.43 4.21
N ASN A 227 0.98 -8.20 5.27
CA ASN A 227 1.43 -8.25 6.65
C ASN A 227 0.57 -9.17 7.48
N ASP A 228 1.18 -10.07 8.29
CA ASP A 228 0.46 -10.78 9.34
C ASP A 228 0.23 -9.86 10.55
N SER A 229 -0.69 -10.18 11.44
CA SER A 229 -0.99 -9.37 12.62
C SER A 229 -0.64 -10.09 13.92
N LYS A 230 -0.06 -9.35 14.87
CA LYS A 230 0.13 -9.80 16.25
C LYS A 230 -1.17 -9.96 17.03
N ASN A 231 -2.26 -9.41 16.54
CA ASN A 231 -3.49 -9.25 17.29
C ASN A 231 -4.62 -10.09 16.71
N GLU A 232 -5.65 -10.29 17.52
CA GLU A 232 -6.90 -10.92 17.09
C GLU A 232 -7.71 -9.99 16.19
N CYS A 233 -8.63 -10.59 15.41
CA CYS A 233 -9.54 -9.85 14.54
C CYS A 233 -10.34 -8.80 15.32
N GLY A 234 -10.45 -7.61 14.77
CA GLY A 234 -11.18 -6.51 15.41
C GLY A 234 -10.49 -5.87 16.61
N SER A 235 -9.18 -6.06 16.77
CA SER A 235 -8.41 -5.51 17.89
C SER A 235 -8.18 -4.00 17.81
N HIS A 236 -8.22 -3.41 16.63
CA HIS A 236 -7.94 -2.00 16.34
C HIS A 236 -6.56 -1.53 16.82
N LYS A 237 -5.50 -2.34 16.57
CA LYS A 237 -4.16 -2.06 17.14
C LYS A 237 -3.08 -1.74 16.13
N ASP A 238 -3.14 -2.28 14.92
CA ASP A 238 -2.10 -2.10 13.91
C ASP A 238 -0.70 -2.49 14.44
N ARG A 239 -0.41 -3.78 14.39
CA ARG A 239 0.90 -4.33 14.78
C ARG A 239 1.26 -5.49 13.87
N HIS A 240 2.08 -5.21 12.88
CA HIS A 240 2.56 -6.21 11.93
C HIS A 240 3.38 -7.32 12.60
N GLU A 241 3.21 -8.54 12.13
CA GLU A 241 4.04 -9.69 12.42
C GLU A 241 4.56 -10.29 11.11
N ARG A 242 5.58 -11.11 11.19
CA ARG A 242 6.11 -11.89 10.06
C ARG A 242 5.05 -12.83 9.53
N VAL A 243 5.03 -13.04 8.22
CA VAL A 243 4.06 -13.89 7.54
C VAL A 243 4.04 -15.30 8.13
N GLY A 244 2.87 -15.71 8.60
CA GLY A 244 2.64 -17.01 9.23
C GLY A 244 3.00 -17.11 10.71
N TYR A 245 3.45 -16.03 11.33
CA TYR A 245 3.80 -16.00 12.76
C TYR A 245 2.80 -15.20 13.61
N GLY A 246 1.81 -14.60 12.97
CA GLY A 246 0.75 -13.84 13.63
C GLY A 246 -0.57 -14.59 13.75
N GLN A 247 -1.63 -13.84 14.00
CA GLN A 247 -3.00 -14.35 14.23
C GLN A 247 -3.76 -14.62 12.93
N ILE A 248 -3.35 -14.01 11.79
CA ILE A 248 -3.87 -14.35 10.48
C ILE A 248 -3.36 -15.73 10.08
N GLY A 249 -2.06 -15.98 10.26
CA GLY A 249 -1.43 -17.27 10.09
C GLY A 249 -1.16 -17.64 8.63
N LEU A 250 -0.25 -18.62 8.48
CA LEU A 250 0.35 -18.99 7.19
C LEU A 250 -0.67 -19.36 6.11
N GLU A 251 -1.65 -20.22 6.47
CA GLU A 251 -2.63 -20.73 5.51
C GLU A 251 -3.58 -19.64 4.99
N ALA A 252 -3.96 -18.68 5.85
CA ALA A 252 -4.78 -17.57 5.42
C ALA A 252 -3.98 -16.59 4.56
N MET A 253 -2.74 -16.26 4.96
CA MET A 253 -1.84 -15.43 4.16
C MET A 253 -1.59 -16.06 2.77
N LYS A 254 -1.40 -17.37 2.70
CA LYS A 254 -1.29 -18.08 1.42
C LYS A 254 -2.55 -17.95 0.56
N ARG A 255 -3.75 -18.08 1.16
CA ARG A 255 -5.02 -17.87 0.41
C ARG A 255 -5.15 -16.43 -0.10
N VAL A 256 -4.72 -15.44 0.67
CA VAL A 256 -4.68 -14.03 0.22
C VAL A 256 -3.74 -13.89 -0.97
N ALA A 257 -2.51 -14.42 -0.89
CA ALA A 257 -1.54 -14.36 -1.99
C ALA A 257 -2.07 -15.00 -3.29
N LEU A 258 -2.79 -16.10 -3.18
CA LEU A 258 -3.34 -16.87 -4.31
C LEU A 258 -4.74 -16.39 -4.76
N HIS A 259 -5.32 -15.35 -4.13
CA HIS A 259 -6.66 -14.91 -4.48
C HIS A 259 -6.69 -14.27 -5.88
N PRO A 260 -7.56 -14.74 -6.80
CA PRO A 260 -7.55 -14.31 -8.20
C PRO A 260 -7.75 -12.80 -8.38
N GLU A 261 -8.59 -12.16 -7.56
CA GLU A 261 -8.85 -10.71 -7.64
C GLU A 261 -7.67 -9.85 -7.18
N LEU A 262 -6.69 -10.45 -6.50
CA LEU A 262 -5.46 -9.79 -6.07
C LEU A 262 -4.28 -10.01 -7.01
N ALA A 263 -4.43 -10.89 -8.00
CA ALA A 263 -3.38 -11.20 -8.96
C ALA A 263 -2.94 -9.98 -9.77
N GLY A 264 -1.65 -9.93 -10.10
CA GLY A 264 -1.06 -8.83 -10.88
C GLY A 264 -0.88 -7.51 -10.11
N LYS A 265 -1.28 -7.45 -8.84
CA LYS A 265 -1.05 -6.29 -7.97
C LYS A 265 0.31 -6.40 -7.27
N PRO A 266 0.99 -5.27 -6.97
CA PRO A 266 2.18 -5.31 -6.12
C PRO A 266 1.80 -5.68 -4.68
N PHE A 267 2.44 -6.72 -4.16
CA PHE A 267 2.42 -7.14 -2.77
C PHE A 267 3.65 -6.57 -2.06
N ILE A 268 3.45 -5.84 -0.99
CA ILE A 268 4.51 -5.18 -0.24
C ILE A 268 4.55 -5.71 1.19
N LEU A 269 5.70 -6.21 1.59
CA LEU A 269 5.99 -6.64 2.94
C LEU A 269 6.47 -5.46 3.79
N GLU A 270 5.82 -5.24 4.92
CA GLU A 270 6.22 -4.29 5.96
C GLU A 270 6.42 -5.01 7.30
N THR A 271 6.66 -6.29 7.21
CA THR A 271 6.86 -7.20 8.33
C THR A 271 8.14 -6.85 9.10
N PRO A 272 8.22 -7.14 10.42
CA PRO A 272 9.37 -6.79 11.25
C PRO A 272 10.56 -7.75 10.99
N ASN A 273 11.13 -7.69 9.80
CA ASN A 273 12.24 -8.52 9.33
C ASN A 273 13.54 -7.72 9.11
N ASP A 274 14.63 -8.46 9.10
CA ASP A 274 15.89 -8.08 8.46
C ASP A 274 15.92 -8.57 7.00
N ASP A 275 17.01 -8.29 6.28
CA ASP A 275 17.18 -8.68 4.88
C ASP A 275 17.00 -10.21 4.67
N GLU A 276 17.55 -11.03 5.58
CA GLU A 276 17.40 -12.49 5.50
C GLU A 276 15.94 -12.93 5.72
N GLY A 277 15.20 -12.24 6.58
CA GLY A 277 13.79 -12.46 6.78
C GLY A 277 12.96 -12.14 5.56
N TYR A 278 13.23 -11.01 4.91
CA TYR A 278 12.57 -10.63 3.66
C TYR A 278 12.89 -11.61 2.53
N ILE A 279 14.14 -12.06 2.38
CA ILE A 279 14.50 -13.10 1.40
C ILE A 279 13.64 -14.37 1.61
N ARG A 280 13.46 -14.80 2.87
CA ARG A 280 12.63 -15.98 3.18
C ARG A 280 11.16 -15.78 2.84
N GLU A 281 10.57 -14.63 3.20
CA GLU A 281 9.16 -14.35 2.91
C GLU A 281 8.90 -14.18 1.41
N ILE A 282 9.79 -13.51 0.68
CA ILE A 282 9.71 -13.38 -0.78
C ILE A 282 9.83 -14.75 -1.46
N ALA A 283 10.79 -15.58 -1.05
CA ALA A 283 10.95 -16.92 -1.59
C ALA A 283 9.73 -17.81 -1.31
N MET A 284 9.16 -17.74 -0.10
CA MET A 284 7.94 -18.44 0.28
C MET A 284 6.75 -18.01 -0.59
N PHE A 285 6.58 -16.71 -0.82
CA PHE A 285 5.53 -16.18 -1.70
C PHE A 285 5.69 -16.73 -3.12
N LYS A 286 6.91 -16.73 -3.65
CA LYS A 286 7.25 -17.27 -4.98
C LYS A 286 6.95 -18.76 -5.08
N GLU A 287 7.30 -19.54 -4.07
CA GLU A 287 6.96 -20.97 -4.01
C GLU A 287 5.44 -21.21 -4.10
N TRP A 288 4.64 -20.37 -3.45
CA TRP A 288 3.17 -20.45 -3.57
C TRP A 288 2.67 -20.15 -4.98
N MET A 289 3.37 -19.29 -5.72
CA MET A 289 3.06 -18.97 -7.11
C MET A 289 3.59 -20.02 -8.11
N GLY A 290 4.37 -20.99 -7.63
CA GLY A 290 4.87 -22.12 -8.45
C GLY A 290 6.22 -21.86 -9.11
N GLU A 291 7.01 -20.92 -8.57
CA GLU A 291 8.44 -20.74 -8.90
C GLU A 291 9.37 -21.58 -8.02
#